data_30860f7cf9d775ec5a0701a779f2a967
#
_entry.id   30860f7cf9d775ec5a0701a779f2a967
#
_cell.length_a   1.000
_cell.length_b   1.000
_cell.length_c   1.000
_cell.angle_alpha   90.00
_cell.angle_beta   90.00
_cell.angle_gamma   90.00
#
_symmetry.space_group_name_H-M   'P 1'
#
loop_
_entity.id
_entity.type
_entity.pdbx_description
1 polymer ?
#
loop_
_entity_poly.entity_id
_entity_poly.type
_entity_poly.pdbx_seq_one_letter_code
_entity_poly.pdbx_strand_id
1 'polypeptide(L)'
;MKKTLKRSGLALISSLVILGVLTACGGKDPGAGNNTTASGAGETTKAGETTAGTKTGSESTFTYAIAGDPGANVNVITTSDRFGLMTLKMIYSPLYMYNADGINYFLAKSIDASDDNLTYTVHLRDDVKWSDGEKFTADDVVFTFEAMEKEENVGWAYSQLVYPEGSVKVTKVDDYTVSFTMPVINAAAEEMLSQIFIMPKHVYENVTSFENNEVNSKPVGTGPYVMSEYSAGSYVKFTKNENYFLGAPSIDNIVYRIIENENTAKTAIQSGEVDAWIGTPAQVEQMDLKSNNLTVKPYQEGRVGYLMMNAKRMNDENLRKAILYAIDKKAIADAIFLDAANYDLPWSFMPPNSEFFTEDVEKYGQNLEKSKEFLAASGNKAPELTLAYSATDSIQSTTAILVQEQLQKVGIKVNLTGVDSTALSQQMKKEDNSYDMYFGGYIMGIDPDTFTSLFESGNSHNYMHYDYPEIDDLFSQGRKETDKAKRKVIYTELQKKLQDTACFYPLYSNKRLLVVSDKIAGIEEAKLVPVYTFEDTSKLKLK
;
A
#
# COMPACT_ATOMS: atom_id res chain seq x y z
N MET A 1 39.99 -12.39 32.73
CA MET A 1 40.47 -13.72 32.33
C MET A 1 40.11 -13.91 30.85
N LYS A 2 41.14 -13.97 30.01
CA LYS A 2 41.05 -14.13 28.55
C LYS A 2 40.61 -15.56 28.20
N LYS A 3 39.68 -15.74 27.30
CA LYS A 3 39.54 -16.98 26.52
C LYS A 3 39.40 -16.66 25.05
N THR A 4 40.45 -16.94 24.35
CA THR A 4 40.61 -17.02 22.90
C THR A 4 39.76 -18.15 22.33
N LEU A 5 39.09 -17.93 21.21
CA LEU A 5 38.57 -18.96 20.35
C LEU A 5 39.17 -18.84 18.94
N LYS A 6 39.60 -20.00 18.46
CA LYS A 6 40.38 -20.24 17.25
C LYS A 6 39.59 -20.06 15.96
N ARG A 7 40.27 -19.51 14.97
CA ARG A 7 39.96 -19.57 13.54
C ARG A 7 40.28 -20.95 12.96
N SER A 8 39.44 -21.44 12.09
CA SER A 8 39.74 -22.38 11.00
C SER A 8 38.68 -22.08 9.92
N GLY A 9 38.94 -21.74 8.69
CA GLY A 9 39.97 -22.19 7.76
C GLY A 9 39.28 -22.71 6.49
N LEU A 10 39.26 -21.88 5.49
CA LEU A 10 39.17 -22.07 4.02
C LEU A 10 38.78 -23.45 3.46
N ALA A 11 37.87 -23.45 2.48
CA ALA A 11 38.12 -24.12 1.21
C ALA A 11 37.32 -23.45 0.07
N LEU A 12 38.04 -22.82 -0.85
CA LEU A 12 37.63 -22.50 -2.21
C LEU A 12 37.53 -23.80 -3.03
N ILE A 13 36.46 -23.94 -3.83
CA ILE A 13 36.49 -24.78 -5.03
C ILE A 13 35.85 -23.99 -6.17
N SER A 14 36.71 -23.62 -7.11
CA SER A 14 36.41 -23.15 -8.45
C SER A 14 36.17 -24.35 -9.38
N SER A 15 35.21 -24.30 -10.26
CA SER A 15 35.12 -25.12 -11.50
C SER A 15 34.23 -24.41 -12.51
N LEU A 16 34.86 -23.87 -13.44
CA LEU A 16 35.01 -24.17 -14.87
C LEU A 16 33.73 -24.21 -15.71
N VAL A 17 33.71 -23.21 -16.55
CA VAL A 17 32.91 -23.02 -17.77
C VAL A 17 33.30 -24.08 -18.82
N ILE A 18 32.30 -24.69 -19.48
CA ILE A 18 32.47 -25.29 -20.81
C ILE A 18 31.37 -24.76 -21.72
N LEU A 19 31.81 -24.00 -22.73
CA LEU A 19 31.09 -23.68 -23.96
C LEU A 19 30.97 -24.95 -24.84
N GLY A 20 29.81 -25.15 -25.44
CA GLY A 20 29.61 -26.08 -26.53
C GLY A 20 28.70 -25.48 -27.60
N VAL A 21 29.30 -25.26 -28.76
CA VAL A 21 28.76 -24.55 -29.93
C VAL A 21 28.07 -25.54 -30.89
N LEU A 22 26.91 -25.09 -31.42
CA LEU A 22 26.30 -25.31 -32.75
C LEU A 22 26.56 -26.61 -33.53
N THR A 23 25.51 -27.23 -34.08
CA THR A 23 25.34 -27.33 -35.55
C THR A 23 23.90 -27.68 -35.95
N ALA A 24 23.49 -27.05 -37.04
CA ALA A 24 22.21 -27.14 -37.73
C ALA A 24 22.19 -28.20 -38.82
N CYS A 25 21.04 -28.40 -39.38
CA CYS A 25 20.60 -29.07 -40.64
C CYS A 25 19.72 -30.29 -40.37
N GLY A 26 18.47 -30.38 -40.78
CA GLY A 26 17.88 -30.03 -42.06
C GLY A 26 17.14 -31.25 -42.63
N GLY A 27 15.84 -31.09 -42.95
CA GLY A 27 15.36 -31.92 -44.04
C GLY A 27 14.13 -32.81 -43.85
N LYS A 28 12.98 -32.31 -44.35
CA LYS A 28 11.96 -33.02 -45.18
C LYS A 28 10.98 -34.02 -44.56
N ASP A 29 9.72 -33.62 -44.62
CA ASP A 29 8.51 -34.41 -44.92
C ASP A 29 8.67 -35.32 -46.18
N PRO A 30 7.81 -36.31 -46.49
CA PRO A 30 6.36 -36.33 -46.35
C PRO A 30 5.72 -37.74 -46.16
N GLY A 31 4.39 -37.79 -45.91
CA GLY A 31 3.64 -38.96 -46.39
C GLY A 31 2.42 -39.38 -45.57
N ALA A 32 1.30 -39.03 -46.10
CA ALA A 32 -0.07 -39.44 -46.01
C ALA A 32 -0.39 -40.93 -45.72
N GLY A 33 -1.57 -41.18 -45.15
CA GLY A 33 -2.28 -42.45 -45.21
C GLY A 33 -3.33 -42.69 -44.14
N ASN A 34 -4.48 -42.29 -44.35
CA ASN A 34 -5.83 -42.85 -44.51
C ASN A 34 -6.27 -44.04 -43.62
N ASN A 35 -7.49 -43.83 -43.04
CA ASN A 35 -8.66 -44.72 -42.87
C ASN A 35 -8.55 -46.02 -42.04
N THR A 36 -9.48 -46.28 -41.12
CA THR A 36 -10.86 -46.75 -41.31
C THR A 36 -11.55 -47.05 -39.98
N THR A 37 -12.77 -46.61 -39.87
CA THR A 37 -13.98 -47.14 -39.23
C THR A 37 -13.97 -48.49 -38.49
N ALA A 38 -14.61 -48.56 -37.32
CA ALA A 38 -15.68 -49.51 -37.05
C ALA A 38 -16.44 -49.21 -35.74
N SER A 39 -17.74 -49.33 -35.88
CA SER A 39 -18.87 -49.29 -34.96
C SER A 39 -18.80 -50.32 -33.81
N GLY A 40 -19.47 -50.01 -32.72
CA GLY A 40 -19.92 -50.96 -31.73
C GLY A 40 -20.95 -50.32 -30.78
N ALA A 41 -22.18 -50.76 -30.90
CA ALA A 41 -23.36 -50.29 -30.21
C ALA A 41 -23.53 -50.86 -28.79
N GLY A 42 -24.22 -50.10 -27.94
CA GLY A 42 -25.23 -50.61 -27.01
C GLY A 42 -24.84 -50.68 -25.55
N GLU A 43 -25.41 -49.82 -24.72
CA GLU A 43 -26.49 -50.20 -23.80
C GLU A 43 -26.93 -49.01 -22.94
N THR A 44 -28.22 -48.78 -22.94
CA THR A 44 -28.96 -47.81 -22.13
C THR A 44 -29.12 -48.30 -20.71
N THR A 45 -28.76 -47.48 -19.71
CA THR A 45 -29.36 -47.56 -18.38
C THR A 45 -29.85 -46.18 -17.94
N LYS A 46 -31.16 -46.08 -17.76
CA LYS A 46 -31.87 -44.95 -17.15
C LYS A 46 -31.42 -44.78 -15.70
N ALA A 47 -31.08 -43.60 -15.31
CA ALA A 47 -31.04 -43.17 -13.90
C ALA A 47 -31.57 -41.73 -13.79
N GLY A 48 -32.44 -41.58 -12.92
CA GLY A 48 -33.21 -40.55 -12.27
C GLY A 48 -32.98 -39.09 -12.61
N GLU A 49 -34.06 -38.44 -13.01
CA GLU A 49 -34.19 -36.97 -13.01
C GLU A 49 -34.10 -36.43 -11.60
N THR A 50 -33.03 -35.72 -11.28
CA THR A 50 -33.01 -34.74 -10.23
C THR A 50 -33.09 -33.38 -10.92
N THR A 51 -34.20 -32.70 -10.78
CA THR A 51 -34.44 -31.33 -11.26
C THR A 51 -33.53 -30.36 -10.52
N ALA A 52 -32.34 -30.13 -11.05
CA ALA A 52 -31.55 -28.96 -10.75
C ALA A 52 -32.06 -27.81 -11.63
N GLY A 53 -32.58 -26.76 -11.00
CA GLY A 53 -33.07 -25.58 -11.67
C GLY A 53 -31.94 -24.95 -12.48
N THR A 54 -32.10 -24.96 -13.78
CA THR A 54 -31.21 -24.34 -14.77
C THR A 54 -31.34 -22.81 -14.61
N LYS A 55 -30.41 -22.16 -13.94
CA LYS A 55 -30.17 -20.72 -14.10
C LYS A 55 -29.54 -20.51 -15.49
N THR A 56 -30.34 -20.22 -16.53
CA THR A 56 -29.87 -19.79 -17.84
C THR A 56 -29.62 -18.29 -17.83
N GLY A 57 -28.53 -17.89 -17.22
CA GLY A 57 -27.95 -16.54 -17.33
C GLY A 57 -26.45 -16.71 -17.30
N SER A 58 -25.71 -16.07 -18.22
CA SER A 58 -24.25 -16.01 -18.10
C SER A 58 -23.89 -15.31 -16.80
N GLU A 59 -22.98 -15.89 -16.01
CA GLU A 59 -22.49 -15.28 -14.76
C GLU A 59 -21.89 -13.91 -15.06
N SER A 60 -22.27 -12.93 -14.25
CA SER A 60 -21.75 -11.57 -14.34
C SER A 60 -20.31 -11.50 -13.84
N THR A 61 -19.43 -10.84 -14.59
CA THR A 61 -18.00 -10.73 -14.24
C THR A 61 -17.52 -9.29 -14.37
N PHE A 62 -16.80 -8.84 -13.37
CA PHE A 62 -16.01 -7.60 -13.38
C PHE A 62 -14.53 -7.96 -13.38
N THR A 63 -13.80 -7.50 -14.42
CA THR A 63 -12.36 -7.77 -14.57
C THR A 63 -11.55 -6.51 -14.31
N TYR A 64 -10.64 -6.56 -13.34
CA TYR A 64 -9.78 -5.45 -12.97
C TYR A 64 -8.32 -5.79 -13.25
N ALA A 65 -7.65 -5.00 -14.10
CA ALA A 65 -6.22 -5.14 -14.37
C ALA A 65 -5.39 -4.61 -13.19
N ILE A 66 -4.60 -5.47 -12.58
CA ILE A 66 -3.65 -5.14 -11.52
C ILE A 66 -2.21 -5.31 -12.02
N ALA A 67 -1.29 -4.46 -11.55
CA ALA A 67 0.09 -4.43 -12.06
C ALA A 67 1.07 -5.36 -11.33
N GLY A 68 0.60 -6.17 -10.38
CA GLY A 68 1.45 -7.11 -9.66
C GLY A 68 0.68 -8.32 -9.16
N ASP A 69 1.39 -9.40 -8.93
CA ASP A 69 0.83 -10.67 -8.45
C ASP A 69 0.73 -10.65 -6.92
N PRO A 70 -0.46 -10.85 -6.32
CA PRO A 70 -0.63 -10.93 -4.87
C PRO A 70 -0.03 -12.21 -4.25
N GLY A 71 0.36 -13.20 -5.08
CA GLY A 71 0.82 -14.50 -4.63
C GLY A 71 -0.32 -15.45 -4.22
N ALA A 72 0.05 -16.72 -4.02
CA ALA A 72 -0.89 -17.78 -3.65
C ALA A 72 -1.24 -17.79 -2.15
N ASN A 73 -0.38 -17.19 -1.31
CA ASN A 73 -0.46 -17.29 0.16
C ASN A 73 -0.80 -15.93 0.76
N VAL A 74 -2.05 -15.51 0.60
CA VAL A 74 -2.54 -14.25 1.16
C VAL A 74 -3.00 -14.46 2.59
N ASN A 75 -2.35 -13.79 3.55
CA ASN A 75 -2.64 -13.93 4.98
C ASN A 75 -2.66 -12.57 5.68
N VAL A 76 -3.57 -12.38 6.63
CA VAL A 76 -3.77 -11.13 7.37
C VAL A 76 -2.51 -10.68 8.13
N ILE A 77 -1.68 -11.62 8.61
CA ILE A 77 -0.46 -11.34 9.38
C ILE A 77 0.71 -10.94 8.46
N THR A 78 0.91 -11.70 7.37
CA THR A 78 2.15 -11.63 6.59
C THR A 78 2.07 -10.78 5.34
N THR A 79 0.86 -10.53 4.82
CA THR A 79 0.65 -9.74 3.61
C THR A 79 0.80 -8.24 3.88
N SER A 80 1.70 -7.57 3.15
CA SER A 80 1.96 -6.14 3.31
C SER A 80 2.05 -5.36 1.98
N ASP A 81 2.11 -6.07 0.85
CA ASP A 81 2.13 -5.43 -0.47
C ASP A 81 0.71 -5.02 -0.92
N ARG A 82 0.64 -4.06 -1.83
CA ARG A 82 -0.63 -3.50 -2.32
C ARG A 82 -1.59 -4.56 -2.87
N PHE A 83 -1.10 -5.46 -3.70
CA PHE A 83 -1.96 -6.40 -4.44
C PHE A 83 -2.47 -7.52 -3.53
N GLY A 84 -1.64 -7.93 -2.59
CA GLY A 84 -2.01 -8.81 -1.50
C GLY A 84 -3.08 -8.17 -0.61
N LEU A 85 -2.91 -6.89 -0.21
CA LEU A 85 -3.90 -6.15 0.60
C LEU A 85 -5.23 -5.97 -0.15
N MET A 86 -5.21 -5.69 -1.47
CA MET A 86 -6.42 -5.65 -2.31
C MET A 86 -7.13 -7.00 -2.31
N THR A 87 -6.37 -8.10 -2.36
CA THR A 87 -6.90 -9.47 -2.30
C THR A 87 -7.47 -9.80 -0.93
N LEU A 88 -6.78 -9.41 0.16
CA LEU A 88 -7.31 -9.54 1.53
C LEU A 88 -8.67 -8.86 1.69
N LYS A 89 -8.82 -7.64 1.17
CA LYS A 89 -10.07 -6.86 1.25
C LYS A 89 -11.26 -7.54 0.57
N MET A 90 -11.01 -8.38 -0.44
CA MET A 90 -12.05 -9.18 -1.08
C MET A 90 -12.54 -10.32 -0.18
N ILE A 91 -11.62 -10.90 0.60
CA ILE A 91 -11.81 -12.16 1.34
C ILE A 91 -12.20 -11.90 2.81
N TYR A 92 -11.57 -10.91 3.43
CA TYR A 92 -11.72 -10.61 4.86
C TYR A 92 -12.37 -9.24 5.08
N SER A 93 -13.01 -9.06 6.20
CA SER A 93 -13.53 -7.77 6.64
C SER A 93 -12.79 -7.28 7.89
N PRO A 94 -12.54 -5.95 8.01
CA PRO A 94 -12.08 -5.36 9.25
C PRO A 94 -13.24 -5.16 10.22
N LEU A 95 -12.95 -4.77 11.46
CA LEU A 95 -13.98 -4.34 12.41
C LEU A 95 -14.70 -3.10 11.85
N TYR A 96 -13.95 -2.15 11.38
CA TYR A 96 -14.41 -0.91 10.72
C TYR A 96 -13.27 -0.30 9.89
N MET A 97 -13.60 0.66 9.04
CA MET A 97 -12.64 1.52 8.35
C MET A 97 -12.77 2.95 8.87
N TYR A 98 -11.64 3.58 9.18
CA TYR A 98 -11.59 5.00 9.56
C TYR A 98 -11.06 5.80 8.39
N ASN A 99 -11.74 6.84 7.99
CA ASN A 99 -11.33 7.73 6.91
C ASN A 99 -11.76 9.18 7.20
N ALA A 100 -11.50 10.10 6.27
CA ALA A 100 -11.82 11.52 6.45
C ALA A 100 -13.33 11.80 6.68
N ASP A 101 -14.22 10.89 6.28
CA ASP A 101 -15.67 10.98 6.50
C ASP A 101 -16.11 10.40 7.84
N GLY A 102 -15.18 9.81 8.61
CA GLY A 102 -15.42 9.13 9.88
C GLY A 102 -15.34 7.60 9.79
N ILE A 103 -16.03 6.93 10.70
CA ILE A 103 -16.01 5.46 10.82
C ILE A 103 -17.09 4.84 9.94
N ASN A 104 -16.68 3.88 9.08
CA ASN A 104 -17.56 3.00 8.35
C ASN A 104 -17.46 1.58 8.95
N TYR A 105 -18.54 1.10 9.56
CA TYR A 105 -18.57 -0.16 10.28
C TYR A 105 -18.75 -1.37 9.35
N PHE A 106 -17.97 -2.45 9.62
CA PHE A 106 -18.07 -3.76 8.96
C PHE A 106 -18.44 -4.85 9.96
N LEU A 107 -17.45 -5.49 10.61
CA LEU A 107 -17.73 -6.54 11.62
C LEU A 107 -18.17 -5.96 12.97
N ALA A 108 -17.87 -4.69 13.24
CA ALA A 108 -18.36 -3.98 14.41
C ALA A 108 -19.68 -3.26 14.12
N LYS A 109 -20.45 -2.99 15.18
CA LYS A 109 -21.64 -2.11 15.21
C LYS A 109 -21.29 -0.74 15.79
N SER A 110 -20.40 -0.69 16.79
CA SER A 110 -19.90 0.53 17.42
C SER A 110 -18.53 0.32 18.06
N ILE A 111 -17.87 1.43 18.35
CA ILE A 111 -16.70 1.52 19.21
C ILE A 111 -16.93 2.64 20.20
N ASP A 112 -16.67 2.39 21.49
CA ASP A 112 -16.88 3.34 22.58
C ASP A 112 -15.60 3.47 23.38
N ALA A 113 -15.07 4.69 23.52
CA ALA A 113 -13.91 5.00 24.35
C ALA A 113 -14.32 5.23 25.80
N SER A 114 -13.52 4.75 26.75
CA SER A 114 -13.66 5.10 28.19
C SER A 114 -13.27 6.56 28.45
N ASP A 115 -13.76 7.12 29.57
CA ASP A 115 -13.48 8.52 29.96
C ASP A 115 -11.99 8.85 30.06
N ASP A 116 -11.15 7.87 30.38
CA ASP A 116 -9.69 8.01 30.45
C ASP A 116 -8.97 7.76 29.13
N ASN A 117 -9.70 7.42 28.06
CA ASN A 117 -9.17 7.08 26.74
C ASN A 117 -8.13 5.94 26.71
N LEU A 118 -8.18 5.05 27.70
CA LEU A 118 -7.31 3.88 27.77
C LEU A 118 -8.00 2.59 27.36
N THR A 119 -9.33 2.57 27.35
CA THR A 119 -10.10 1.37 26.99
C THR A 119 -11.10 1.69 25.89
N TYR A 120 -11.09 0.87 24.85
CA TYR A 120 -12.02 0.96 23.72
C TYR A 120 -12.86 -0.31 23.68
N THR A 121 -14.19 -0.17 23.84
CA THR A 121 -15.13 -1.29 23.79
C THR A 121 -15.72 -1.35 22.39
N VAL A 122 -15.56 -2.47 21.71
CA VAL A 122 -16.09 -2.71 20.37
C VAL A 122 -17.22 -3.71 20.43
N HIS A 123 -18.41 -3.29 20.00
CA HIS A 123 -19.58 -4.12 19.87
C HIS A 123 -19.63 -4.74 18.48
N LEU A 124 -19.61 -6.07 18.41
CA LEU A 124 -19.57 -6.84 17.17
C LEU A 124 -20.97 -7.13 16.64
N ARG A 125 -21.05 -7.45 15.35
CA ARG A 125 -22.24 -8.02 14.73
C ARG A 125 -22.42 -9.47 15.17
N ASP A 126 -23.67 -9.88 15.33
CA ASP A 126 -24.08 -11.23 15.72
C ASP A 126 -24.70 -12.04 14.55
N ASP A 127 -24.78 -11.41 13.38
CA ASP A 127 -25.33 -11.99 12.15
C ASP A 127 -24.26 -12.40 11.12
N VAL A 128 -22.97 -12.32 11.48
CA VAL A 128 -21.86 -12.65 10.58
C VAL A 128 -21.50 -14.14 10.65
N LYS A 129 -21.24 -14.70 9.48
CA LYS A 129 -20.67 -16.05 9.31
C LYS A 129 -19.42 -15.98 8.43
N TRP A 130 -18.49 -16.87 8.72
CA TRP A 130 -17.39 -17.19 7.83
C TRP A 130 -17.90 -17.86 6.56
N SER A 131 -17.12 -17.84 5.49
CA SER A 131 -17.50 -18.42 4.19
C SER A 131 -17.74 -19.94 4.21
N ASP A 132 -17.23 -20.64 5.22
CA ASP A 132 -17.48 -22.06 5.49
C ASP A 132 -18.74 -22.32 6.35
N GLY A 133 -19.39 -21.25 6.83
CA GLY A 133 -20.64 -21.30 7.59
C GLY A 133 -20.50 -21.20 9.11
N GLU A 134 -19.27 -21.27 9.65
CA GLU A 134 -19.02 -21.06 11.08
C GLU A 134 -19.35 -19.63 11.51
N LYS A 135 -19.68 -19.41 12.78
CA LYS A 135 -20.02 -18.10 13.31
C LYS A 135 -18.77 -17.28 13.59
N PHE A 136 -18.82 -16.00 13.22
CA PHE A 136 -17.87 -14.99 13.68
C PHE A 136 -18.20 -14.59 15.12
N THR A 137 -17.18 -14.52 15.99
CA THR A 137 -17.32 -14.12 17.39
C THR A 137 -16.13 -13.30 17.88
N ALA A 138 -16.21 -12.82 19.12
CA ALA A 138 -15.12 -12.15 19.82
C ALA A 138 -13.84 -12.99 19.94
N ASP A 139 -13.96 -14.33 19.93
CA ASP A 139 -12.79 -15.22 19.97
C ASP A 139 -11.89 -15.07 18.73
N ASP A 140 -12.47 -14.80 17.55
CA ASP A 140 -11.72 -14.55 16.32
C ASP A 140 -10.95 -13.24 16.40
N VAL A 141 -11.56 -12.21 17.00
CA VAL A 141 -10.91 -10.90 17.19
C VAL A 141 -9.74 -11.04 18.15
N VAL A 142 -9.95 -11.61 19.32
CA VAL A 142 -8.89 -11.84 20.32
C VAL A 142 -7.74 -12.62 19.70
N PHE A 143 -8.04 -13.74 19.04
CA PHE A 143 -7.04 -14.58 18.36
C PHE A 143 -6.20 -13.78 17.34
N THR A 144 -6.85 -12.95 16.52
CA THR A 144 -6.17 -12.17 15.49
C THR A 144 -5.17 -11.20 16.11
N PHE A 145 -5.59 -10.43 17.11
CA PHE A 145 -4.72 -9.43 17.75
C PHE A 145 -3.59 -10.08 18.55
N GLU A 146 -3.87 -11.17 19.29
CA GLU A 146 -2.83 -11.95 19.99
C GLU A 146 -1.79 -12.53 19.02
N ALA A 147 -2.22 -12.94 17.81
CA ALA A 147 -1.30 -13.42 16.78
C ALA A 147 -0.43 -12.30 16.23
N MET A 148 -0.97 -11.08 16.04
CA MET A 148 -0.24 -9.92 15.53
C MET A 148 0.75 -9.34 16.55
N GLU A 149 0.48 -9.48 17.84
CA GLU A 149 1.34 -8.98 18.92
C GLU A 149 2.64 -9.79 19.09
N LYS A 150 2.70 -11.02 18.57
CA LYS A 150 3.87 -11.88 18.72
C LYS A 150 5.04 -11.39 17.86
N GLU A 151 6.23 -11.24 18.47
CA GLU A 151 7.46 -10.78 17.80
C GLU A 151 7.83 -11.65 16.58
N GLU A 152 7.53 -12.94 16.62
CA GLU A 152 7.76 -13.86 15.50
C GLU A 152 6.90 -13.53 14.26
N ASN A 153 5.82 -12.78 14.43
CA ASN A 153 4.89 -12.34 13.40
C ASN A 153 5.05 -10.86 13.04
N VAL A 154 6.26 -10.31 13.12
CA VAL A 154 6.55 -8.90 12.87
C VAL A 154 6.03 -8.46 11.50
N GLY A 155 4.84 -7.88 11.50
CA GLY A 155 4.20 -7.24 10.36
C GLY A 155 3.96 -5.76 10.64
N TRP A 156 3.26 -5.09 9.75
CA TRP A 156 2.93 -3.67 9.89
C TRP A 156 2.11 -3.37 11.16
N ALA A 157 1.24 -4.28 11.60
CA ALA A 157 0.39 -4.10 12.76
C ALA A 157 1.15 -4.23 14.09
N TYR A 158 2.25 -4.99 14.13
CA TYR A 158 3.04 -5.19 15.35
C TYR A 158 3.47 -3.85 15.98
N SER A 159 4.04 -2.96 15.20
CA SER A 159 4.51 -1.65 15.67
C SER A 159 3.38 -0.72 16.15
N GLN A 160 2.14 -0.99 15.78
CA GLN A 160 0.97 -0.25 16.24
C GLN A 160 0.37 -0.84 17.52
N LEU A 161 0.63 -2.10 17.81
CA LEU A 161 0.09 -2.82 18.97
C LEU A 161 1.08 -2.90 20.15
N VAL A 162 2.39 -2.74 19.87
CA VAL A 162 3.45 -2.89 20.87
C VAL A 162 4.15 -1.57 21.10
N TYR A 163 4.10 -1.09 22.34
CA TYR A 163 4.67 0.16 22.80
C TYR A 163 5.79 -0.10 23.81
N PRO A 164 6.69 0.85 24.12
CA PRO A 164 7.67 0.71 25.18
C PRO A 164 7.05 0.42 26.56
N GLU A 165 5.83 0.91 26.81
CA GLU A 165 5.09 0.75 28.05
C GLU A 165 4.33 -0.59 28.14
N GLY A 166 4.22 -1.33 27.05
CA GLY A 166 3.52 -2.60 26.95
C GLY A 166 2.73 -2.75 25.66
N SER A 167 1.96 -3.83 25.55
CA SER A 167 1.14 -4.10 24.35
C SER A 167 -0.32 -3.72 24.57
N VAL A 168 -1.03 -3.48 23.47
CA VAL A 168 -2.50 -3.36 23.47
C VAL A 168 -3.11 -4.69 23.91
N LYS A 169 -3.82 -4.69 25.04
CA LYS A 169 -4.45 -5.88 25.56
C LYS A 169 -5.85 -6.04 25.00
N VAL A 170 -6.10 -7.14 24.31
CA VAL A 170 -7.42 -7.48 23.79
C VAL A 170 -8.09 -8.52 24.69
N THR A 171 -9.33 -8.27 25.07
CA THR A 171 -10.06 -9.14 26.02
C THR A 171 -11.49 -9.37 25.53
N LYS A 172 -11.91 -10.63 25.46
CA LYS A 172 -13.30 -11.00 25.24
C LYS A 172 -14.13 -10.62 26.47
N VAL A 173 -15.15 -9.79 26.28
CA VAL A 173 -16.14 -9.44 27.32
C VAL A 173 -17.30 -10.44 27.27
N ASP A 174 -17.85 -10.67 26.08
CA ASP A 174 -18.83 -11.71 25.74
C ASP A 174 -18.64 -12.13 24.28
N ASP A 175 -19.54 -12.96 23.72
CA ASP A 175 -19.40 -13.50 22.37
C ASP A 175 -19.41 -12.42 21.27
N TYR A 176 -19.93 -11.23 21.55
CA TYR A 176 -20.06 -10.13 20.60
C TYR A 176 -19.55 -8.79 21.15
N THR A 177 -18.71 -8.82 22.17
CA THR A 177 -18.10 -7.63 22.75
C THR A 177 -16.62 -7.89 23.07
N VAL A 178 -15.74 -7.05 22.56
CA VAL A 178 -14.31 -7.06 22.87
C VAL A 178 -13.88 -5.73 23.46
N SER A 179 -12.90 -5.78 24.35
CA SER A 179 -12.29 -4.61 24.97
C SER A 179 -10.81 -4.54 24.58
N PHE A 180 -10.37 -3.38 24.08
CA PHE A 180 -8.99 -3.06 23.78
C PHE A 180 -8.48 -2.12 24.85
N THR A 181 -7.50 -2.55 25.64
CA THR A 181 -6.84 -1.69 26.65
C THR A 181 -5.48 -1.26 26.16
N MET A 182 -5.33 0.03 25.96
CA MET A 182 -4.09 0.67 25.53
C MET A 182 -3.11 0.77 26.71
N PRO A 183 -1.81 0.52 26.52
CA PRO A 183 -0.80 0.70 27.58
C PRO A 183 -0.56 2.17 27.90
N VAL A 184 -0.85 3.07 26.97
CA VAL A 184 -0.78 4.54 27.07
C VAL A 184 -1.93 5.16 26.31
N ILE A 185 -2.30 6.40 26.63
CA ILE A 185 -3.26 7.15 25.84
C ILE A 185 -2.71 7.30 24.41
N ASN A 186 -3.52 6.92 23.45
CA ASN A 186 -3.27 7.16 22.04
C ASN A 186 -4.53 7.72 21.36
N ALA A 187 -4.53 9.00 21.06
CA ALA A 187 -5.66 9.67 20.42
C ALA A 187 -5.91 9.20 18.97
N ALA A 188 -4.98 8.47 18.36
CA ALA A 188 -5.14 7.80 17.06
C ALA A 188 -5.62 6.33 17.19
N ALA A 189 -5.98 5.86 18.38
CA ALA A 189 -6.31 4.45 18.61
C ALA A 189 -7.44 3.93 17.70
N GLU A 190 -8.47 4.74 17.43
CA GLU A 190 -9.55 4.36 16.52
C GLU A 190 -9.05 4.14 15.10
N GLU A 191 -8.17 5.00 14.58
CA GLU A 191 -7.56 4.82 13.26
C GLU A 191 -6.64 3.59 13.23
N MET A 192 -5.81 3.40 14.26
CA MET A 192 -4.90 2.26 14.35
C MET A 192 -5.62 0.91 14.36
N LEU A 193 -6.73 0.81 15.06
CA LEU A 193 -7.52 -0.42 15.14
C LEU A 193 -8.37 -0.67 13.88
N SER A 194 -8.52 0.33 13.00
CA SER A 194 -9.50 0.34 11.92
C SER A 194 -9.19 -0.62 10.78
N GLN A 195 -7.94 -0.77 10.39
CA GLN A 195 -7.57 -1.46 9.14
C GLN A 195 -7.14 -2.91 9.35
N ILE A 196 -7.36 -3.46 10.54
CA ILE A 196 -6.99 -4.82 10.87
C ILE A 196 -8.11 -5.77 10.43
N PHE A 197 -7.81 -6.61 9.44
CA PHE A 197 -8.69 -7.70 9.02
C PHE A 197 -8.69 -8.82 10.06
N ILE A 198 -9.84 -9.47 10.25
CA ILE A 198 -9.98 -10.52 11.26
C ILE A 198 -9.85 -11.89 10.61
N MET A 199 -9.10 -12.80 11.28
CA MET A 199 -8.88 -14.18 10.87
C MET A 199 -9.80 -15.16 11.60
N PRO A 200 -10.23 -16.27 10.95
CA PRO A 200 -10.99 -17.32 11.60
C PRO A 200 -10.11 -18.15 12.56
N LYS A 201 -10.36 -18.05 13.85
CA LYS A 201 -9.64 -18.80 14.88
C LYS A 201 -9.64 -20.30 14.58
N HIS A 202 -10.83 -20.88 14.27
CA HIS A 202 -10.99 -22.31 14.03
C HIS A 202 -10.14 -22.87 12.87
N VAL A 203 -9.70 -21.99 11.93
CA VAL A 203 -8.81 -22.37 10.83
C VAL A 203 -7.34 -22.24 11.21
N TYR A 204 -7.00 -21.21 12.00
CA TYR A 204 -5.61 -20.82 12.24
C TYR A 204 -5.06 -21.16 13.63
N GLU A 205 -5.87 -21.57 14.59
CA GLU A 205 -5.42 -21.81 15.99
C GLU A 205 -4.35 -22.90 16.14
N ASN A 206 -4.28 -23.85 15.20
CA ASN A 206 -3.30 -24.92 15.18
C ASN A 206 -2.18 -24.71 14.14
N VAL A 207 -2.12 -23.55 13.48
CA VAL A 207 -1.11 -23.21 12.50
C VAL A 207 0.16 -22.72 13.22
N THR A 208 1.30 -23.31 12.90
CA THR A 208 2.58 -23.00 13.53
C THR A 208 3.34 -21.86 12.84
N SER A 209 2.99 -21.53 11.60
CA SER A 209 3.53 -20.41 10.85
C SER A 209 2.48 -19.87 9.90
N PHE A 210 2.34 -18.56 9.84
CA PHE A 210 1.42 -17.90 8.91
C PHE A 210 2.03 -17.73 7.51
N GLU A 211 3.34 -17.88 7.35
CA GLU A 211 3.99 -17.86 6.06
C GLU A 211 3.85 -19.20 5.34
N ASN A 212 3.59 -19.16 4.04
CA ASN A 212 3.57 -20.33 3.13
C ASN A 212 2.76 -21.52 3.67
N ASN A 213 1.65 -21.24 4.35
CA ASN A 213 0.79 -22.26 4.91
C ASN A 213 -0.28 -22.67 3.89
N GLU A 214 -0.57 -23.97 3.79
CA GLU A 214 -1.55 -24.51 2.85
C GLU A 214 -2.95 -23.92 3.03
N VAL A 215 -3.35 -23.57 4.27
CA VAL A 215 -4.66 -22.93 4.55
C VAL A 215 -4.80 -21.56 3.86
N ASN A 216 -3.70 -20.86 3.60
CA ASN A 216 -3.71 -19.57 2.92
C ASN A 216 -4.10 -19.67 1.43
N SER A 217 -3.98 -20.86 0.81
CA SER A 217 -4.36 -21.09 -0.59
C SER A 217 -5.88 -21.23 -0.79
N LYS A 218 -6.62 -21.47 0.29
CA LYS A 218 -8.08 -21.55 0.30
C LYS A 218 -8.63 -20.79 1.50
N PRO A 219 -8.47 -19.46 1.50
CA PRO A 219 -8.78 -18.65 2.67
C PRO A 219 -10.29 -18.67 2.98
N VAL A 220 -10.60 -18.83 4.27
CA VAL A 220 -11.94 -18.68 4.83
C VAL A 220 -12.08 -17.27 5.37
N GLY A 221 -13.03 -16.51 4.87
CA GLY A 221 -13.18 -15.09 5.20
C GLY A 221 -14.63 -14.66 5.43
N THR A 222 -14.78 -13.41 5.87
CA THR A 222 -16.09 -12.75 6.08
C THR A 222 -16.38 -11.72 5.00
N GLY A 223 -15.51 -11.59 4.01
CA GLY A 223 -15.59 -10.56 2.97
C GLY A 223 -16.69 -10.80 1.94
N PRO A 224 -16.88 -9.84 1.02
CA PRO A 224 -17.92 -9.92 -0.02
C PRO A 224 -17.70 -11.02 -1.05
N TYR A 225 -16.47 -11.52 -1.17
CA TYR A 225 -16.11 -12.55 -2.14
C TYR A 225 -15.24 -13.63 -1.50
N VAL A 226 -15.24 -14.81 -2.11
CA VAL A 226 -14.39 -15.96 -1.77
C VAL A 226 -13.40 -16.17 -2.90
N MET A 227 -12.11 -16.33 -2.60
CA MET A 227 -11.10 -16.67 -3.61
C MET A 227 -11.37 -18.09 -4.13
N SER A 228 -11.72 -18.20 -5.41
CA SER A 228 -12.09 -19.46 -6.04
C SER A 228 -10.98 -20.07 -6.88
N GLU A 229 -10.09 -19.24 -7.42
CA GLU A 229 -8.98 -19.69 -8.26
C GLU A 229 -7.82 -18.68 -8.23
N TYR A 230 -6.59 -19.20 -8.24
CA TYR A 230 -5.37 -18.42 -8.42
C TYR A 230 -4.51 -19.05 -9.50
N SER A 231 -4.09 -18.26 -10.47
CA SER A 231 -3.16 -18.63 -11.53
C SER A 231 -1.98 -17.68 -11.53
N ALA A 232 -0.83 -18.16 -11.06
CA ALA A 232 0.38 -17.35 -10.86
C ALA A 232 0.77 -16.55 -12.11
N GLY A 233 1.02 -15.26 -11.94
CA GLY A 233 1.36 -14.31 -13.01
C GLY A 233 0.24 -14.07 -14.03
N SER A 234 -0.98 -14.56 -13.81
CA SER A 234 -2.10 -14.46 -14.74
C SER A 234 -3.32 -13.80 -14.13
N TYR A 235 -3.92 -14.41 -13.12
CA TYR A 235 -5.13 -13.86 -12.47
C TYR A 235 -5.41 -14.46 -11.10
N VAL A 236 -6.26 -13.73 -10.35
CA VAL A 236 -6.99 -14.24 -9.17
C VAL A 236 -8.48 -14.10 -9.45
N LYS A 237 -9.24 -15.18 -9.30
CA LYS A 237 -10.70 -15.19 -9.44
C LYS A 237 -11.38 -15.29 -8.08
N PHE A 238 -12.42 -14.48 -7.91
CA PHE A 238 -13.26 -14.46 -6.73
C PHE A 238 -14.70 -14.70 -7.15
N THR A 239 -15.40 -15.51 -6.36
CA THR A 239 -16.85 -15.77 -6.51
C THR A 239 -17.59 -15.10 -5.36
N LYS A 240 -18.74 -14.49 -5.61
CA LYS A 240 -19.50 -13.79 -4.59
C LYS A 240 -19.79 -14.64 -3.37
N ASN A 241 -19.73 -14.03 -2.21
CA ASN A 241 -20.20 -14.62 -0.96
C ASN A 241 -21.72 -14.36 -0.82
N GLU A 242 -22.53 -15.39 -1.08
CA GLU A 242 -23.99 -15.27 -1.02
C GLU A 242 -24.49 -14.92 0.40
N ASN A 243 -23.69 -15.22 1.43
CA ASN A 243 -23.98 -14.97 2.84
C ASN A 243 -23.29 -13.70 3.37
N TYR A 244 -22.83 -12.81 2.49
CA TYR A 244 -22.18 -11.57 2.95
C TYR A 244 -23.14 -10.75 3.82
N PHE A 245 -22.71 -10.42 5.03
CA PHE A 245 -23.56 -9.80 6.06
C PHE A 245 -24.06 -8.39 5.71
N LEU A 246 -23.42 -7.67 4.76
CA LEU A 246 -23.91 -6.37 4.23
C LEU A 246 -24.77 -6.53 2.97
N GLY A 247 -25.19 -7.75 2.65
CA GLY A 247 -25.96 -8.12 1.48
C GLY A 247 -25.09 -8.72 0.38
N ALA A 248 -25.58 -9.79 -0.25
CA ALA A 248 -24.86 -10.49 -1.31
C ALA A 248 -24.49 -9.53 -2.47
N PRO A 249 -23.25 -9.57 -2.97
CA PRO A 249 -22.84 -8.78 -4.15
C PRO A 249 -23.72 -9.09 -5.36
N SER A 250 -23.96 -8.08 -6.20
CA SER A 250 -24.75 -8.27 -7.42
C SER A 250 -23.91 -8.84 -8.58
N ILE A 251 -22.60 -8.72 -8.54
CA ILE A 251 -21.67 -9.28 -9.53
C ILE A 251 -21.25 -10.67 -9.04
N ASP A 252 -21.41 -11.70 -9.90
CA ASP A 252 -21.15 -13.09 -9.52
C ASP A 252 -19.66 -13.38 -9.35
N ASN A 253 -18.82 -12.82 -10.25
CA ASN A 253 -17.37 -13.02 -10.22
C ASN A 253 -16.60 -11.70 -10.32
N ILE A 254 -15.50 -11.61 -9.57
CA ILE A 254 -14.46 -10.60 -9.81
C ILE A 254 -13.18 -11.31 -10.22
N VAL A 255 -12.49 -10.75 -11.23
CA VAL A 255 -11.21 -11.26 -11.70
C VAL A 255 -10.18 -10.14 -11.61
N TYR A 256 -9.16 -10.33 -10.76
CA TYR A 256 -7.96 -9.52 -10.82
C TYR A 256 -7.04 -10.11 -11.87
N ARG A 257 -6.95 -9.46 -13.04
CA ARG A 257 -6.06 -9.84 -14.11
C ARG A 257 -4.69 -9.21 -13.90
N ILE A 258 -3.64 -10.03 -13.82
CA ILE A 258 -2.27 -9.57 -13.60
C ILE A 258 -1.70 -9.12 -14.95
N ILE A 259 -1.45 -7.81 -15.10
CA ILE A 259 -0.87 -7.21 -16.31
C ILE A 259 0.17 -6.18 -15.88
N GLU A 260 1.42 -6.62 -15.76
CA GLU A 260 2.53 -5.77 -15.27
C GLU A 260 2.92 -4.68 -16.25
N ASN A 261 2.79 -4.95 -17.56
CA ASN A 261 3.12 -3.96 -18.58
C ASN A 261 1.97 -2.97 -18.78
N GLU A 262 2.24 -1.71 -18.46
CA GLU A 262 1.26 -0.62 -18.52
C GLU A 262 0.63 -0.40 -19.91
N ASN A 263 1.39 -0.57 -21.00
CA ASN A 263 0.85 -0.43 -22.36
C ASN A 263 -0.07 -1.59 -22.73
N THR A 264 0.24 -2.78 -22.24
CA THR A 264 -0.63 -3.95 -22.39
C THR A 264 -1.93 -3.73 -21.61
N ALA A 265 -1.85 -3.24 -20.37
CA ALA A 265 -3.03 -2.92 -19.56
C ALA A 265 -3.89 -1.82 -20.21
N LYS A 266 -3.28 -0.76 -20.75
CA LYS A 266 -3.98 0.27 -21.55
C LYS A 266 -4.71 -0.33 -22.75
N THR A 267 -4.08 -1.25 -23.48
CA THR A 267 -4.72 -1.91 -24.62
C THR A 267 -5.88 -2.81 -24.18
N ALA A 268 -5.72 -3.54 -23.07
CA ALA A 268 -6.75 -4.42 -22.52
C ALA A 268 -8.02 -3.66 -22.08
N ILE A 269 -7.88 -2.49 -21.43
CA ILE A 269 -9.05 -1.67 -21.08
C ILE A 269 -9.70 -1.05 -22.32
N GLN A 270 -8.95 -0.62 -23.33
CA GLN A 270 -9.49 -0.07 -24.57
C GLN A 270 -10.22 -1.11 -25.41
N SER A 271 -9.77 -2.36 -25.41
CA SER A 271 -10.43 -3.46 -26.11
C SER A 271 -11.63 -4.05 -25.36
N GLY A 272 -11.84 -3.67 -24.10
CA GLY A 272 -12.88 -4.25 -23.24
C GLY A 272 -12.52 -5.65 -22.69
N GLU A 273 -11.25 -6.06 -22.76
CA GLU A 273 -10.75 -7.30 -22.14
C GLU A 273 -10.75 -7.19 -20.61
N VAL A 274 -10.57 -5.98 -20.09
CA VAL A 274 -10.74 -5.65 -18.67
C VAL A 274 -11.72 -4.49 -18.51
N ASP A 275 -12.34 -4.37 -17.34
CA ASP A 275 -13.36 -3.38 -17.03
C ASP A 275 -12.86 -2.20 -16.22
N ALA A 276 -11.73 -2.38 -15.56
CA ALA A 276 -11.08 -1.34 -14.76
C ALA A 276 -9.56 -1.47 -14.82
N TRP A 277 -8.89 -0.33 -14.70
CA TRP A 277 -7.44 -0.21 -14.66
C TRP A 277 -7.03 1.13 -14.06
N ILE A 278 -5.89 1.17 -13.36
CA ILE A 278 -5.28 2.42 -12.91
C ILE A 278 -4.25 2.88 -13.93
N GLY A 279 -4.57 3.98 -14.62
CA GLY A 279 -3.68 4.58 -15.61
C GLY A 279 -2.84 5.73 -15.07
N THR A 280 -1.71 5.99 -15.74
CA THR A 280 -0.95 7.24 -15.54
C THR A 280 -1.61 8.39 -16.32
N PRO A 281 -1.43 9.66 -15.91
CA PRO A 281 -1.96 10.79 -16.67
C PRO A 281 -1.57 10.79 -18.15
N ALA A 282 -0.31 10.50 -18.46
CA ALA A 282 0.19 10.44 -19.83
C ALA A 282 -0.46 9.35 -20.70
N GLN A 283 -0.83 8.24 -20.09
CA GLN A 283 -1.53 7.15 -20.79
C GLN A 283 -2.99 7.48 -21.01
N VAL A 284 -3.65 8.06 -20.00
CA VAL A 284 -5.06 8.45 -20.05
C VAL A 284 -5.29 9.55 -21.09
N GLU A 285 -4.39 10.54 -21.18
CA GLU A 285 -4.45 11.62 -22.17
C GLU A 285 -4.45 11.09 -23.62
N GLN A 286 -3.75 9.99 -23.87
CA GLN A 286 -3.65 9.35 -25.19
C GLN A 286 -4.85 8.46 -25.56
N MET A 287 -5.84 8.33 -24.67
CA MET A 287 -6.97 7.43 -24.87
C MET A 287 -8.18 8.16 -25.44
N ASP A 288 -8.87 7.54 -26.40
CA ASP A 288 -10.21 7.97 -26.79
C ASP A 288 -11.23 7.32 -25.85
N LEU A 289 -11.43 7.99 -24.69
CA LEU A 289 -12.31 7.50 -23.62
C LEU A 289 -13.74 7.31 -24.12
N LYS A 290 -14.25 8.26 -24.90
CA LYS A 290 -15.63 8.26 -25.35
C LYS A 290 -15.93 7.13 -26.32
N SER A 291 -15.08 6.92 -27.32
CA SER A 291 -15.28 5.84 -28.32
C SER A 291 -15.13 4.45 -27.71
N ASN A 292 -14.38 4.35 -26.58
CA ASN A 292 -14.20 3.09 -25.87
C ASN A 292 -15.21 2.90 -24.72
N ASN A 293 -16.17 3.82 -24.51
CA ASN A 293 -17.13 3.80 -23.41
C ASN A 293 -16.43 3.68 -22.03
N LEU A 294 -15.46 4.55 -21.81
CA LEU A 294 -14.64 4.60 -20.60
C LEU A 294 -14.81 5.93 -19.88
N THR A 295 -14.81 5.88 -18.56
CA THR A 295 -14.80 7.04 -17.67
C THR A 295 -13.56 7.01 -16.79
N VAL A 296 -12.98 8.18 -16.49
CA VAL A 296 -11.88 8.33 -15.53
C VAL A 296 -12.44 8.85 -14.21
N LYS A 297 -12.11 8.16 -13.12
CA LYS A 297 -12.44 8.53 -11.75
C LYS A 297 -11.16 8.85 -10.98
N PRO A 298 -10.76 10.13 -10.87
CA PRO A 298 -9.61 10.51 -10.06
C PRO A 298 -9.95 10.39 -8.57
N TYR A 299 -9.00 9.89 -7.76
CA TYR A 299 -9.16 9.84 -6.31
C TYR A 299 -7.83 10.05 -5.59
N GLN A 300 -7.89 10.58 -4.36
CA GLN A 300 -6.72 10.77 -3.50
C GLN A 300 -6.36 9.49 -2.77
N GLU A 301 -5.06 9.13 -2.79
CA GLU A 301 -4.52 8.07 -1.94
C GLU A 301 -3.89 8.61 -0.66
N GLY A 302 -3.77 9.92 -0.50
CA GLY A 302 -3.00 10.52 0.58
C GLY A 302 -1.49 10.32 0.45
N ARG A 303 -1.02 9.85 -0.72
CA ARG A 303 0.41 9.67 -0.97
C ARG A 303 1.06 11.03 -1.19
N VAL A 304 2.12 11.31 -0.42
CA VAL A 304 2.99 12.47 -0.64
C VAL A 304 4.33 11.97 -1.17
N GLY A 305 4.67 12.39 -2.40
CA GLY A 305 6.01 12.21 -2.95
C GLY A 305 6.94 13.30 -2.42
N TYR A 306 8.12 12.94 -1.96
CA TYR A 306 9.01 13.87 -1.27
C TYR A 306 10.48 13.65 -1.60
N LEU A 307 11.27 14.69 -1.38
CA LEU A 307 12.73 14.66 -1.30
C LEU A 307 13.13 14.64 0.17
N MET A 308 13.95 13.68 0.56
CA MET A 308 14.64 13.62 1.85
C MET A 308 16.12 13.95 1.71
N MET A 309 16.69 14.57 2.74
CA MET A 309 18.12 14.88 2.85
C MET A 309 18.70 14.21 4.10
N ASN A 310 19.81 13.50 3.92
CA ASN A 310 20.52 12.86 5.03
C ASN A 310 21.20 13.93 5.89
N ALA A 311 20.67 14.20 7.07
CA ALA A 311 21.15 15.28 7.94
C ALA A 311 22.59 15.05 8.47
N LYS A 312 23.04 13.78 8.58
CA LYS A 312 24.44 13.48 8.98
C LYS A 312 25.45 13.82 7.89
N ARG A 313 25.07 13.65 6.64
CA ARG A 313 25.91 13.98 5.48
C ARG A 313 25.76 15.44 5.07
N MET A 314 24.57 15.98 5.22
CA MET A 314 24.20 17.36 4.88
C MET A 314 23.86 18.13 6.15
N ASN A 315 24.81 18.21 7.08
CA ASN A 315 24.63 18.82 8.40
C ASN A 315 24.46 20.36 8.35
N ASP A 316 24.79 21.00 7.25
CA ASP A 316 24.63 22.46 7.07
C ASP A 316 23.19 22.77 6.59
N GLU A 317 22.42 23.39 7.44
CA GLU A 317 21.03 23.79 7.19
C GLU A 317 20.93 24.79 6.03
N ASN A 318 21.93 25.70 5.85
CA ASN A 318 21.93 26.64 4.74
C ASN A 318 22.05 25.90 3.40
N LEU A 319 22.86 24.84 3.32
CA LEU A 319 22.94 24.02 2.12
C LEU A 319 21.60 23.36 1.81
N ARG A 320 20.93 22.81 2.83
CA ARG A 320 19.59 22.20 2.65
C ARG A 320 18.58 23.25 2.18
N LYS A 321 18.52 24.42 2.81
CA LYS A 321 17.64 25.53 2.40
C LYS A 321 17.95 26.02 0.98
N ALA A 322 19.23 26.08 0.59
CA ALA A 322 19.63 26.43 -0.77
C ALA A 322 19.02 25.48 -1.80
N ILE A 323 19.02 24.18 -1.51
CA ILE A 323 18.40 23.16 -2.36
C ILE A 323 16.90 23.39 -2.48
N LEU A 324 16.19 23.56 -1.34
CA LEU A 324 14.74 23.73 -1.35
C LEU A 324 14.29 24.96 -2.14
N TYR A 325 14.98 26.11 -1.98
CA TYR A 325 14.68 27.31 -2.77
C TYR A 325 15.06 27.21 -4.26
N ALA A 326 15.89 26.26 -4.66
CA ALA A 326 16.19 26.04 -6.07
C ALA A 326 15.10 25.27 -6.82
N ILE A 327 14.28 24.49 -6.12
CA ILE A 327 13.33 23.55 -6.70
C ILE A 327 12.01 24.25 -7.03
N ASP A 328 11.59 24.15 -8.29
CA ASP A 328 10.23 24.47 -8.77
C ASP A 328 9.40 23.18 -8.78
N LYS A 329 8.73 22.89 -7.67
CA LYS A 329 7.92 21.69 -7.55
C LYS A 329 6.67 21.72 -8.44
N LYS A 330 6.16 22.93 -8.78
CA LYS A 330 5.04 23.04 -9.71
C LYS A 330 5.46 22.62 -11.12
N ALA A 331 6.61 23.10 -11.61
CA ALA A 331 7.11 22.69 -12.91
C ALA A 331 7.41 21.18 -12.98
N ILE A 332 7.87 20.58 -11.87
CA ILE A 332 8.05 19.12 -11.76
C ILE A 332 6.70 18.41 -11.85
N ALA A 333 5.70 18.84 -11.07
CA ALA A 333 4.38 18.21 -11.06
C ALA A 333 3.67 18.38 -12.42
N ASP A 334 3.72 19.56 -13.03
CA ASP A 334 3.15 19.80 -14.38
C ASP A 334 3.77 18.86 -15.43
N ALA A 335 5.09 18.67 -15.39
CA ALA A 335 5.78 17.81 -16.35
C ALA A 335 5.42 16.31 -16.19
N ILE A 336 5.07 15.88 -14.98
CA ILE A 336 4.79 14.47 -14.67
C ILE A 336 3.30 14.16 -14.76
N PHE A 337 2.45 15.04 -14.20
CA PHE A 337 1.02 14.78 -14.04
C PHE A 337 0.14 15.51 -15.06
N LEU A 338 0.74 16.36 -15.91
CA LEU A 338 0.16 17.07 -17.08
C LEU A 338 -0.93 18.09 -16.73
N ASP A 339 -1.92 17.72 -15.92
CA ASP A 339 -3.02 18.58 -15.50
C ASP A 339 -2.99 18.83 -13.99
N ALA A 340 -3.19 20.09 -13.59
CA ALA A 340 -3.26 20.50 -12.18
C ALA A 340 -4.40 19.79 -11.40
N ALA A 341 -5.40 19.25 -12.09
CA ALA A 341 -6.44 18.43 -11.45
C ALA A 341 -5.94 17.09 -10.94
N ASN A 342 -4.77 16.63 -11.41
CA ASN A 342 -4.20 15.32 -11.08
C ASN A 342 -3.26 15.32 -9.87
N TYR A 343 -2.97 16.49 -9.28
CA TYR A 343 -2.06 16.60 -8.15
C TYR A 343 -2.40 17.79 -7.25
N ASP A 344 -1.88 17.76 -6.02
CA ASP A 344 -1.81 18.88 -5.09
C ASP A 344 -0.33 19.15 -4.74
N LEU A 345 -0.02 20.36 -4.29
CA LEU A 345 1.34 20.79 -3.88
C LEU A 345 1.38 21.08 -2.37
N PRO A 346 1.47 20.05 -1.52
CA PRO A 346 1.54 20.24 -0.07
C PRO A 346 2.85 20.95 0.32
N TRP A 347 2.81 21.75 1.39
CA TRP A 347 3.99 22.39 1.96
C TRP A 347 4.45 21.74 3.26
N SER A 348 3.66 20.82 3.80
CA SER A 348 4.02 19.99 4.95
C SER A 348 3.95 18.51 4.59
N PHE A 349 4.38 17.66 5.50
CA PHE A 349 4.37 16.21 5.30
C PHE A 349 2.96 15.61 5.28
N MET A 350 1.99 16.30 5.89
CA MET A 350 0.61 15.81 5.91
C MET A 350 -0.04 15.87 4.54
N PRO A 351 -0.81 14.86 4.15
CA PRO A 351 -1.59 14.91 2.92
C PRO A 351 -2.74 15.92 3.04
N PRO A 352 -3.15 16.56 1.93
CA PRO A 352 -4.17 17.61 1.96
C PRO A 352 -5.56 17.17 2.45
N ASN A 353 -5.86 15.87 2.44
CA ASN A 353 -7.12 15.30 2.93
C ASN A 353 -7.12 15.02 4.44
N SER A 354 -6.02 15.28 5.14
CA SER A 354 -5.97 15.18 6.61
C SER A 354 -6.58 16.41 7.27
N GLU A 355 -7.37 16.22 8.32
CA GLU A 355 -7.89 17.32 9.14
C GLU A 355 -6.78 18.10 9.88
N PHE A 356 -5.61 17.49 10.06
CA PHE A 356 -4.43 18.10 10.67
C PHE A 356 -3.55 18.85 9.67
N PHE A 357 -3.82 18.75 8.38
CA PHE A 357 -3.07 19.47 7.36
C PHE A 357 -3.06 20.98 7.63
N THR A 358 -1.92 21.62 7.43
CA THR A 358 -1.76 23.07 7.51
C THR A 358 -0.88 23.60 6.37
N GLU A 359 -1.18 24.79 5.91
CA GLU A 359 -0.32 25.59 5.04
C GLU A 359 0.48 26.66 5.79
N ASP A 360 0.31 26.75 7.12
CA ASP A 360 1.02 27.70 8.00
C ASP A 360 2.42 27.18 8.34
N VAL A 361 3.23 26.96 7.30
CA VAL A 361 4.63 26.50 7.35
C VAL A 361 5.48 27.35 6.41
N GLU A 362 6.82 27.33 6.58
CA GLU A 362 7.71 27.98 5.59
C GLU A 362 7.51 27.34 4.21
N LYS A 363 7.14 28.19 3.25
CA LYS A 363 6.94 27.78 1.87
C LYS A 363 8.24 28.00 1.09
N TYR A 364 9.05 26.97 0.94
CA TYR A 364 10.25 26.98 0.10
C TYR A 364 9.88 26.99 -1.40
N GLY A 365 9.12 28.03 -1.84
CA GLY A 365 8.85 28.24 -3.26
C GLY A 365 10.12 28.64 -3.98
N GLN A 366 10.25 28.25 -5.26
CA GLN A 366 11.45 28.56 -6.05
C GLN A 366 11.84 30.04 -5.96
N ASN A 367 13.06 30.28 -5.51
CA ASN A 367 13.69 31.58 -5.47
C ASN A 367 15.21 31.41 -5.63
N LEU A 368 15.69 31.54 -6.87
CA LEU A 368 17.08 31.27 -7.19
C LEU A 368 18.06 32.25 -6.50
N GLU A 369 17.64 33.47 -6.20
CA GLU A 369 18.50 34.43 -5.48
C GLU A 369 18.65 34.03 -4.01
N LYS A 370 17.52 33.71 -3.32
CA LYS A 370 17.59 33.14 -1.97
C LYS A 370 18.42 31.84 -1.94
N SER A 371 18.24 30.97 -2.93
CA SER A 371 19.03 29.74 -3.04
C SER A 371 20.53 30.05 -3.07
N LYS A 372 20.97 31.00 -3.89
CA LYS A 372 22.39 31.43 -3.97
C LYS A 372 22.88 32.09 -2.69
N GLU A 373 22.04 32.89 -2.01
CA GLU A 373 22.35 33.50 -0.70
C GLU A 373 22.62 32.42 0.35
N PHE A 374 21.71 31.43 0.48
CA PHE A 374 21.88 30.30 1.39
C PHE A 374 23.10 29.43 1.01
N LEU A 375 23.31 29.18 -0.27
CA LEU A 375 24.48 28.44 -0.74
C LEU A 375 25.80 29.18 -0.38
N ALA A 376 25.83 30.48 -0.52
CA ALA A 376 26.98 31.27 -0.11
C ALA A 376 27.22 31.25 1.40
N ALA A 377 26.12 31.23 2.20
CA ALA A 377 26.17 31.15 3.65
C ALA A 377 26.62 29.76 4.18
N SER A 378 26.39 28.70 3.41
CA SER A 378 26.80 27.33 3.79
C SER A 378 28.32 27.11 3.76
N GLY A 379 29.07 28.03 3.19
CA GLY A 379 30.54 27.90 3.03
C GLY A 379 30.98 26.89 1.95
N ASN A 380 30.08 26.09 1.40
CA ASN A 380 30.35 25.17 0.29
C ASN A 380 29.89 25.79 -1.04
N LYS A 381 30.83 26.41 -1.75
CA LYS A 381 30.55 27.20 -2.96
C LYS A 381 30.26 26.37 -4.22
N ALA A 382 30.56 25.09 -4.22
CA ALA A 382 30.38 24.19 -5.36
C ALA A 382 30.12 22.75 -4.86
N PRO A 383 28.99 22.50 -4.21
CA PRO A 383 28.68 21.16 -3.68
C PRO A 383 28.45 20.16 -4.82
N GLU A 384 28.98 18.96 -4.62
CA GLU A 384 28.71 17.80 -5.46
C GLU A 384 27.98 16.76 -4.59
N LEU A 385 26.73 16.49 -4.91
CA LEU A 385 25.81 15.70 -4.11
C LEU A 385 25.35 14.46 -4.86
N THR A 386 24.99 13.41 -4.13
CA THR A 386 24.42 12.18 -4.67
C THR A 386 22.93 12.14 -4.39
N LEU A 387 22.10 12.00 -5.43
CA LEU A 387 20.66 11.80 -5.33
C LEU A 387 20.31 10.37 -5.77
N ALA A 388 19.83 9.56 -4.82
CA ALA A 388 19.37 8.23 -5.09
C ALA A 388 17.84 8.18 -5.31
N TYR A 389 17.41 7.29 -6.21
CA TYR A 389 15.99 7.11 -6.54
C TYR A 389 15.71 5.68 -7.00
N SER A 390 14.45 5.25 -6.95
CA SER A 390 14.04 3.96 -7.51
C SER A 390 14.07 4.00 -9.03
N ALA A 391 14.94 3.20 -9.64
CA ALA A 391 15.07 3.12 -11.10
C ALA A 391 13.84 2.46 -11.77
N THR A 392 13.03 1.72 -11.01
CA THR A 392 11.79 1.11 -11.49
C THR A 392 10.57 2.03 -11.39
N ASP A 393 10.71 3.18 -10.70
CA ASP A 393 9.67 4.21 -10.59
C ASP A 393 9.92 5.33 -11.61
N SER A 394 9.12 5.40 -12.66
CA SER A 394 9.24 6.39 -13.74
C SER A 394 9.02 7.83 -13.25
N ILE A 395 8.17 8.02 -12.23
CA ILE A 395 7.93 9.32 -11.61
C ILE A 395 9.20 9.80 -10.90
N GLN A 396 9.82 8.93 -10.09
CA GLN A 396 11.07 9.27 -9.41
C GLN A 396 12.21 9.53 -10.40
N SER A 397 12.32 8.72 -11.45
CA SER A 397 13.35 8.91 -12.50
C SER A 397 13.23 10.27 -13.19
N THR A 398 12.02 10.66 -13.58
CA THR A 398 11.74 11.97 -14.19
C THR A 398 12.00 13.10 -13.20
N THR A 399 11.53 12.95 -11.95
CA THR A 399 11.75 13.93 -10.88
C THR A 399 13.25 14.16 -10.65
N ALA A 400 14.06 13.10 -10.65
CA ALA A 400 15.50 13.18 -10.43
C ALA A 400 16.21 14.03 -11.49
N ILE A 401 15.86 13.84 -12.76
CA ILE A 401 16.40 14.62 -13.87
C ILE A 401 16.03 16.10 -13.72
N LEU A 402 14.76 16.39 -13.44
CA LEU A 402 14.28 17.77 -13.29
C LEU A 402 14.92 18.48 -12.09
N VAL A 403 15.06 17.79 -10.95
CA VAL A 403 15.76 18.33 -9.77
C VAL A 403 17.24 18.57 -10.06
N GLN A 404 17.93 17.64 -10.73
CA GLN A 404 19.32 17.83 -11.15
C GLN A 404 19.49 19.09 -12.00
N GLU A 405 18.63 19.27 -13.01
CA GLU A 405 18.68 20.46 -13.90
C GLU A 405 18.41 21.76 -13.13
N GLN A 406 17.47 21.75 -12.19
CA GLN A 406 17.14 22.94 -11.39
C GLN A 406 18.28 23.31 -10.44
N LEU A 407 18.89 22.34 -9.76
CA LEU A 407 20.02 22.55 -8.86
C LEU A 407 21.27 23.03 -9.59
N GLN A 408 21.48 22.58 -10.82
CA GLN A 408 22.60 23.05 -11.65
C GLN A 408 22.53 24.55 -11.93
N LYS A 409 21.32 25.15 -12.03
CA LYS A 409 21.13 26.60 -12.27
C LYS A 409 21.71 27.49 -11.15
N VAL A 410 21.85 26.93 -9.95
CA VAL A 410 22.42 27.61 -8.78
C VAL A 410 23.86 27.15 -8.45
N GLY A 411 24.46 26.29 -9.29
CA GLY A 411 25.83 25.82 -9.11
C GLY A 411 25.97 24.56 -8.22
N ILE A 412 24.88 23.88 -7.90
CA ILE A 412 24.90 22.62 -7.18
C ILE A 412 24.94 21.46 -8.18
N LYS A 413 26.02 20.68 -8.15
CA LYS A 413 26.16 19.48 -8.99
C LYS A 413 25.49 18.29 -8.32
N VAL A 414 24.67 17.55 -9.05
CA VAL A 414 24.00 16.35 -8.56
C VAL A 414 24.37 15.14 -9.41
N ASN A 415 24.85 14.08 -8.77
CA ASN A 415 25.09 12.77 -9.37
C ASN A 415 23.87 11.89 -9.12
N LEU A 416 23.19 11.45 -10.18
CA LEU A 416 22.02 10.62 -10.10
C LEU A 416 22.40 9.15 -9.95
N THR A 417 21.76 8.44 -9.01
CA THR A 417 21.96 7.02 -8.76
C THR A 417 20.63 6.28 -8.75
N GLY A 418 20.28 5.68 -9.88
CA GLY A 418 19.11 4.80 -10.00
C GLY A 418 19.40 3.43 -9.36
N VAL A 419 18.57 3.00 -8.43
CA VAL A 419 18.72 1.77 -7.64
C VAL A 419 17.40 0.98 -7.68
N ASP A 420 17.47 -0.34 -7.56
CA ASP A 420 16.29 -1.16 -7.29
C ASP A 420 15.60 -0.70 -6.00
N SER A 421 14.25 -0.71 -5.97
CA SER A 421 13.46 -0.16 -4.84
C SER A 421 13.80 -0.83 -3.51
N THR A 422 13.97 -2.16 -3.50
CA THR A 422 14.29 -2.93 -2.28
C THR A 422 15.70 -2.62 -1.81
N ALA A 423 16.66 -2.60 -2.76
CA ALA A 423 18.05 -2.24 -2.48
C ALA A 423 18.16 -0.79 -1.97
N LEU A 424 17.41 0.15 -2.56
CA LEU A 424 17.35 1.54 -2.10
C LEU A 424 16.87 1.62 -0.65
N SER A 425 15.74 0.99 -0.33
CA SER A 425 15.18 0.96 1.02
C SER A 425 16.17 0.39 2.05
N GLN A 426 16.86 -0.70 1.72
CA GLN A 426 17.87 -1.30 2.60
C GLN A 426 19.09 -0.39 2.80
N GLN A 427 19.50 0.36 1.79
CA GLN A 427 20.60 1.32 1.91
C GLN A 427 20.20 2.54 2.74
N MET A 428 19.01 3.09 2.52
CA MET A 428 18.52 4.26 3.26
C MET A 428 18.43 4.04 4.78
N LYS A 429 18.20 2.80 5.22
CA LYS A 429 18.20 2.43 6.65
C LYS A 429 19.56 2.55 7.32
N LYS A 430 20.65 2.56 6.57
CA LYS A 430 22.00 2.63 7.11
C LYS A 430 22.42 4.08 7.32
N GLU A 431 22.85 4.43 8.52
CA GLU A 431 23.35 5.77 8.82
C GLU A 431 24.59 6.16 8.00
N ASP A 432 25.43 5.19 7.67
CA ASP A 432 26.65 5.35 6.90
C ASP A 432 26.47 5.20 5.39
N ASN A 433 25.22 5.25 4.89
CA ASN A 433 24.95 5.18 3.46
C ASN A 433 25.61 6.35 2.70
N SER A 434 25.86 6.16 1.40
CA SER A 434 26.60 7.11 0.57
C SER A 434 25.73 8.18 -0.08
N TYR A 435 24.42 8.22 0.19
CA TYR A 435 23.50 9.15 -0.46
C TYR A 435 23.29 10.42 0.37
N ASP A 436 23.34 11.57 -0.28
CA ASP A 436 23.05 12.86 0.33
C ASP A 436 21.56 13.16 0.31
N MET A 437 20.89 12.77 -0.77
CA MET A 437 19.48 12.99 -1.03
C MET A 437 18.83 11.72 -1.61
N TYR A 438 17.54 11.55 -1.37
CA TYR A 438 16.75 10.49 -2.00
C TYR A 438 15.27 10.82 -2.04
N PHE A 439 14.58 10.22 -3.00
CA PHE A 439 13.14 10.29 -3.10
C PHE A 439 12.46 9.17 -2.33
N GLY A 440 11.28 9.50 -1.83
CA GLY A 440 10.37 8.55 -1.24
C GLY A 440 8.92 8.94 -1.51
N GLY A 441 8.01 8.16 -0.97
CA GLY A 441 6.58 8.42 -0.99
C GLY A 441 5.89 7.35 -0.19
N TYR A 442 5.13 7.76 0.82
CA TYR A 442 4.32 6.86 1.64
C TYR A 442 2.85 7.17 1.44
N ILE A 443 2.04 6.12 1.55
CA ILE A 443 0.63 6.22 1.84
C ILE A 443 0.54 5.94 3.33
N MET A 444 0.35 7.00 4.11
CA MET A 444 0.14 6.91 5.56
C MET A 444 -1.34 7.14 5.84
N GLY A 445 -1.76 6.94 7.09
CA GLY A 445 -3.08 7.33 7.54
C GLY A 445 -3.32 8.85 7.46
N ILE A 446 -4.48 9.27 7.89
CA ILE A 446 -4.84 10.70 7.94
C ILE A 446 -4.46 11.35 9.27
N ASP A 447 -4.12 10.56 10.29
CA ASP A 447 -3.63 11.04 11.58
C ASP A 447 -2.11 11.21 11.57
N PRO A 448 -1.58 12.34 12.10
CA PRO A 448 -0.14 12.59 12.12
C PRO A 448 0.68 11.53 12.88
N ASP A 449 0.11 10.85 13.86
CA ASP A 449 0.81 9.83 14.64
C ASP A 449 1.21 8.61 13.78
N THR A 450 0.53 8.37 12.66
CA THR A 450 0.91 7.33 11.70
C THR A 450 2.26 7.61 11.00
N PHE A 451 2.78 8.84 11.10
CA PHE A 451 4.05 9.26 10.51
C PHE A 451 5.24 9.17 11.48
N THR A 452 5.04 8.73 12.72
CA THR A 452 6.11 8.61 13.72
C THR A 452 7.29 7.78 13.25
N SER A 453 7.03 6.69 12.52
CA SER A 453 8.08 5.84 11.96
C SER A 453 9.03 6.58 11.00
N LEU A 454 8.56 7.67 10.35
CA LEU A 454 9.36 8.48 9.41
C LEU A 454 10.14 9.59 10.11
N PHE A 455 9.61 10.13 11.21
CA PHE A 455 10.05 11.40 11.73
C PHE A 455 10.56 11.36 13.17
N GLU A 456 10.17 10.41 14.01
CA GLU A 456 10.76 10.27 15.35
C GLU A 456 12.21 9.79 15.28
N SER A 457 13.03 10.32 16.16
CA SER A 457 14.45 9.98 16.26
C SER A 457 14.65 8.49 16.56
N GLY A 458 15.65 7.88 15.93
CA GLY A 458 15.97 6.47 16.11
C GLY A 458 15.01 5.47 15.45
N ASN A 459 13.92 5.92 14.83
CA ASN A 459 13.02 5.05 14.11
C ASN A 459 13.66 4.50 12.81
N SER A 460 13.33 3.26 12.46
CA SER A 460 13.94 2.53 11.34
C SER A 460 13.66 3.14 9.96
N HIS A 461 12.67 3.99 9.84
CA HIS A 461 12.30 4.70 8.61
C HIS A 461 12.62 6.20 8.66
N ASN A 462 13.25 6.70 9.74
CA ASN A 462 13.83 8.03 9.78
C ASN A 462 15.10 8.06 8.91
N TYR A 463 14.91 7.98 7.60
CA TYR A 463 16.01 7.94 6.62
C TYR A 463 16.76 9.27 6.52
N MET A 464 16.26 10.34 7.12
CA MET A 464 16.99 11.60 7.25
C MET A 464 18.10 11.52 8.28
N HIS A 465 18.07 10.51 9.17
CA HIS A 465 19.08 10.23 10.19
C HIS A 465 19.35 11.44 11.10
N TYR A 466 18.32 12.25 11.33
CA TYR A 466 18.41 13.33 12.29
C TYR A 466 18.00 12.85 13.69
N ASP A 467 18.33 13.67 14.66
CA ASP A 467 17.96 13.51 16.06
C ASP A 467 17.49 14.88 16.57
N TYR A 468 16.17 15.06 16.62
CA TYR A 468 15.52 16.31 17.04
C TYR A 468 14.50 16.02 18.16
N PRO A 469 14.93 16.05 19.44
CA PRO A 469 14.06 15.75 20.59
C PRO A 469 12.77 16.58 20.64
N GLU A 470 12.78 17.81 20.15
CA GLU A 470 11.58 18.64 20.08
C GLU A 470 10.51 18.12 19.10
N ILE A 471 10.91 17.37 18.07
CA ILE A 471 9.98 16.69 17.15
C ILE A 471 9.37 15.48 17.85
N ASP A 472 10.20 14.69 18.55
CA ASP A 472 9.77 13.53 19.32
C ASP A 472 8.79 13.93 20.44
N ASP A 473 9.08 15.04 21.13
CA ASP A 473 8.20 15.60 22.15
C ASP A 473 6.83 16.02 21.58
N LEU A 474 6.81 16.64 20.41
CA LEU A 474 5.55 17.04 19.75
C LEU A 474 4.72 15.84 19.32
N PHE A 475 5.33 14.78 18.80
CA PHE A 475 4.62 13.52 18.52
C PHE A 475 4.05 12.93 19.81
N SER A 476 4.86 12.85 20.87
CA SER A 476 4.41 12.33 22.18
C SER A 476 3.26 13.15 22.78
N GLN A 477 3.29 14.48 22.66
CA GLN A 477 2.21 15.35 23.11
C GLN A 477 0.95 15.14 22.26
N GLY A 478 1.07 15.12 20.94
CA GLY A 478 -0.06 14.93 20.02
C GLY A 478 -0.73 13.57 20.19
N ARG A 479 0.05 12.51 20.46
CA ARG A 479 -0.47 11.17 20.74
C ARG A 479 -1.32 11.13 22.01
N LYS A 480 -0.97 11.90 23.03
CA LYS A 480 -1.64 11.92 24.34
C LYS A 480 -2.80 12.92 24.42
N GLU A 481 -2.86 13.91 23.54
CA GLU A 481 -3.90 14.94 23.56
C GLU A 481 -5.16 14.43 22.85
N THR A 482 -6.26 14.31 23.59
CA THR A 482 -7.54 13.81 23.09
C THR A 482 -8.49 14.91 22.62
N ASP A 483 -8.25 16.18 23.00
CA ASP A 483 -8.97 17.32 22.48
C ASP A 483 -8.48 17.65 21.06
N LYS A 484 -9.33 17.46 20.06
CA LYS A 484 -8.98 17.66 18.63
C LYS A 484 -8.43 19.05 18.33
N ALA A 485 -8.95 20.10 18.95
CA ALA A 485 -8.53 21.47 18.68
C ALA A 485 -7.10 21.71 19.24
N LYS A 486 -6.83 21.24 20.44
CA LYS A 486 -5.48 21.31 21.02
C LYS A 486 -4.49 20.43 20.27
N ARG A 487 -4.92 19.22 19.87
CA ARG A 487 -4.14 18.30 19.07
C ARG A 487 -3.73 18.92 17.74
N LYS A 488 -4.66 19.63 17.08
CA LYS A 488 -4.38 20.37 15.85
C LYS A 488 -3.31 21.44 16.03
N VAL A 489 -3.31 22.15 17.18
CA VAL A 489 -2.27 23.14 17.50
C VAL A 489 -0.90 22.47 17.63
N ILE A 490 -0.81 21.35 18.36
CA ILE A 490 0.42 20.58 18.52
C ILE A 490 0.96 20.12 17.15
N TYR A 491 0.11 19.53 16.33
CA TYR A 491 0.53 19.04 15.02
C TYR A 491 0.77 20.14 13.98
N THR A 492 0.21 21.32 14.15
CA THR A 492 0.61 22.50 13.38
C THR A 492 2.04 22.92 13.73
N GLU A 493 2.38 22.93 15.02
CA GLU A 493 3.75 23.22 15.45
C GLU A 493 4.74 22.14 15.00
N LEU A 494 4.36 20.87 15.06
CA LEU A 494 5.16 19.76 14.52
C LEU A 494 5.48 19.96 13.04
N GLN A 495 4.48 20.31 12.24
CA GLN A 495 4.67 20.52 10.80
C GLN A 495 5.62 21.70 10.53
N LYS A 496 5.54 22.77 11.32
CA LYS A 496 6.48 23.91 11.25
C LYS A 496 7.91 23.47 11.59
N LYS A 497 8.09 22.77 12.71
CA LYS A 497 9.41 22.30 13.14
C LYS A 497 10.06 21.36 12.13
N LEU A 498 9.29 20.42 11.59
CA LEU A 498 9.79 19.52 10.52
C LEU A 498 10.20 20.29 9.28
N GLN A 499 9.40 21.27 8.85
CA GLN A 499 9.71 22.11 7.70
C GLN A 499 10.97 22.96 7.95
N ASP A 500 11.14 23.49 9.16
CA ASP A 500 12.32 24.32 9.53
C ASP A 500 13.63 23.51 9.47
N THR A 501 13.59 22.19 9.68
CA THR A 501 14.79 21.35 9.55
C THR A 501 15.35 21.34 8.13
N ALA A 502 14.53 21.66 7.14
CA ALA A 502 14.84 21.53 5.70
C ALA A 502 15.36 20.14 5.27
N CYS A 503 15.10 19.09 6.08
CA CYS A 503 15.51 17.72 5.75
C CYS A 503 14.46 16.96 4.93
N PHE A 504 13.21 17.42 4.96
CA PHE A 504 12.09 16.82 4.25
C PHE A 504 11.40 17.88 3.38
N TYR A 505 11.17 17.58 2.12
CA TYR A 505 10.50 18.48 1.20
C TYR A 505 9.39 17.75 0.44
N PRO A 506 8.12 18.01 0.75
CA PRO A 506 7.00 17.44 0.00
C PRO A 506 6.97 18.07 -1.40
N LEU A 507 7.02 17.25 -2.43
CA LEU A 507 7.06 17.69 -3.81
C LEU A 507 5.64 17.78 -4.40
N TYR A 508 4.86 16.74 -4.24
CA TYR A 508 3.49 16.62 -4.76
C TYR A 508 2.69 15.56 -3.99
N SER A 509 1.37 15.68 -4.08
CA SER A 509 0.43 14.63 -3.70
C SER A 509 -0.44 14.32 -4.93
N ASN A 510 -0.16 13.21 -5.61
CA ASN A 510 -0.82 12.88 -6.86
C ASN A 510 -2.10 12.06 -6.64
N LYS A 511 -3.08 12.27 -7.52
CA LYS A 511 -4.28 11.44 -7.58
C LYS A 511 -4.03 10.18 -8.41
N ARG A 512 -4.74 9.11 -8.07
CA ARG A 512 -4.84 7.92 -8.90
C ARG A 512 -5.96 8.13 -9.91
N LEU A 513 -5.78 7.61 -11.11
CA LEU A 513 -6.77 7.71 -12.18
C LEU A 513 -7.33 6.30 -12.45
N LEU A 514 -8.49 5.99 -11.85
CA LEU A 514 -9.23 4.77 -12.16
C LEU A 514 -9.94 4.97 -13.51
N VAL A 515 -9.47 4.28 -14.53
CA VAL A 515 -10.16 4.15 -15.81
C VAL A 515 -11.11 2.98 -15.72
N VAL A 516 -12.39 3.21 -15.93
CA VAL A 516 -13.43 2.19 -15.74
C VAL A 516 -14.43 2.20 -16.90
N SER A 517 -14.90 1.02 -17.30
CA SER A 517 -15.92 0.83 -18.31
C SER A 517 -17.27 1.41 -17.88
N ASP A 518 -17.95 2.10 -18.77
CA ASP A 518 -19.26 2.69 -18.51
C ASP A 518 -20.35 1.66 -18.19
N LYS A 519 -20.09 0.37 -18.45
CA LYS A 519 -20.98 -0.72 -18.02
C LYS A 519 -20.96 -0.97 -16.51
N ILE A 520 -19.97 -0.44 -15.79
CA ILE A 520 -19.87 -0.57 -14.34
C ILE A 520 -20.61 0.59 -13.67
N ALA A 521 -21.45 0.26 -12.71
CA ALA A 521 -22.16 1.21 -11.84
C ALA A 521 -21.79 0.96 -10.35
N GLY A 522 -22.23 1.85 -9.48
CA GLY A 522 -22.00 1.71 -8.03
C GLY A 522 -20.61 2.15 -7.55
N ILE A 523 -19.83 2.84 -8.40
CA ILE A 523 -18.48 3.32 -8.03
C ILE A 523 -18.52 4.28 -6.84
N GLU A 524 -19.50 5.20 -6.82
CA GLU A 524 -19.64 6.19 -5.74
C GLU A 524 -20.03 5.50 -4.41
N GLU A 525 -20.93 4.51 -4.47
CA GLU A 525 -21.35 3.72 -3.32
C GLU A 525 -20.24 2.79 -2.82
N ALA A 526 -19.42 2.27 -3.75
CA ALA A 526 -18.25 1.46 -3.43
C ALA A 526 -17.12 2.26 -2.79
N LYS A 527 -17.15 3.60 -2.89
CA LYS A 527 -16.14 4.58 -2.45
C LYS A 527 -14.72 4.24 -2.89
N LEU A 528 -14.04 5.20 -3.51
CA LEU A 528 -12.63 5.05 -3.87
C LEU A 528 -11.74 5.39 -2.67
N VAL A 529 -10.89 4.44 -2.27
CA VAL A 529 -10.03 4.56 -1.09
C VAL A 529 -8.58 4.20 -1.40
N PRO A 530 -7.64 4.69 -0.58
CA PRO A 530 -6.23 4.32 -0.68
C PRO A 530 -6.02 2.81 -0.65
N VAL A 531 -4.96 2.34 -1.29
CA VAL A 531 -4.49 0.94 -1.32
C VAL A 531 -5.48 -0.02 -1.98
N TYR A 532 -6.70 -0.11 -1.50
CA TYR A 532 -7.70 -1.11 -1.88
C TYR A 532 -8.46 -0.79 -3.17
N THR A 533 -8.41 0.44 -3.66
CA THR A 533 -9.23 1.05 -4.72
C THR A 533 -10.68 1.24 -4.30
N PHE A 534 -11.36 0.20 -3.82
CA PHE A 534 -12.74 0.26 -3.36
C PHE A 534 -12.85 -0.07 -1.87
N GLU A 535 -13.62 0.72 -1.11
CA GLU A 535 -13.91 0.45 0.29
C GLU A 535 -14.86 -0.76 0.44
N ASP A 536 -15.88 -0.85 -0.42
CA ASP A 536 -16.84 -1.96 -0.44
C ASP A 536 -17.18 -2.39 -1.88
N THR A 537 -16.49 -3.41 -2.38
CA THR A 537 -16.71 -3.95 -3.73
C THR A 537 -18.08 -4.59 -3.92
N SER A 538 -18.82 -4.91 -2.84
CA SER A 538 -20.18 -5.45 -2.94
C SER A 538 -21.18 -4.47 -3.56
N LYS A 539 -20.85 -3.17 -3.56
CA LYS A 539 -21.69 -2.08 -4.12
C LYS A 539 -21.56 -1.94 -5.64
N LEU A 540 -20.54 -2.55 -6.23
CA LEU A 540 -20.37 -2.54 -7.68
C LEU A 540 -21.51 -3.32 -8.37
N LYS A 541 -21.93 -2.84 -9.55
CA LYS A 541 -23.02 -3.42 -10.35
C LYS A 541 -22.67 -3.38 -11.82
N LEU A 542 -23.20 -4.32 -12.59
CA LEU A 542 -23.27 -4.20 -14.04
C LEU A 542 -24.59 -3.51 -14.44
N LYS A 543 -24.51 -2.57 -15.42
CA LYS A 543 -25.69 -1.91 -15.99
C LYS A 543 -26.44 -2.85 -16.93
#